data_2ef89dcf366e5b27e7b78bcf2c65fa8f
#
_entry.id   2ef89dcf366e5b27e7b78bcf2c65fa8f
#
_cell.length_a   1.000
_cell.length_b   1.000
_cell.length_c   1.000
_cell.angle_alpha   90.00
_cell.angle_beta   90.00
_cell.angle_gamma   90.00
#
_symmetry.space_group_name_H-M   'P 1'
#
loop_
_entity.id
_entity.type
_entity.pdbx_description
1 polymer ?
#
loop_
_entity_poly.entity_id
_entity_poly.type
_entity_poly.pdbx_seq_one_letter_code
_entity_poly.pdbx_strand_id
1 'polypeptide(L)'
;MQKKQVAVIDVGSSKVTAVIGERGINKTFVIKGRYSCEYDGFENGTFFDVHKLKRVLSSVATSLIKACRGKLQTVYVGVPGDFTKVVMKDSQISFAKKRKITEEDVDALFDAAFVMPSSQYTLINRSAIVYELDDFRRLANPVGAVSEILNGKLSFVLCSNYFIEAVKPALESAGIRNVECISSALAEALYLVEAETRDRIAILTDVGFITTTITIIQGDGLVYQHTFPYGGGYITAAIVEKFSIPFDVAENLKRKVNLSCVVTSSEFDVLDGENGYFYPINEVKNVVIKSLDTLCENIASSLEKSGFIVPEYVPLMVTGGGISYIRGAKEHVSGRLNCVVEIVSPKVPLMDKPTESNVLSLLDLALEQK
;
A
#
# COMPACT_ATOMS: atom_id res chain seq x y z
N MET A 1 21.10 19.82 -15.90
CA MET A 1 20.52 18.46 -16.05
C MET A 1 19.00 18.58 -15.93
N GLN A 2 18.26 18.02 -16.87
CA GLN A 2 16.80 17.97 -16.78
C GLN A 2 16.46 16.97 -15.67
N LYS A 3 15.67 17.37 -14.68
CA LYS A 3 15.27 16.45 -13.59
C LYS A 3 14.45 15.30 -14.17
N LYS A 4 14.71 14.07 -13.70
CA LYS A 4 13.95 12.87 -14.08
C LYS A 4 12.50 13.06 -13.65
N GLN A 5 11.59 13.01 -14.61
CA GLN A 5 10.15 13.07 -14.41
C GLN A 5 9.57 11.68 -14.62
N VAL A 6 8.72 11.24 -13.71
CA VAL A 6 8.02 9.95 -13.80
C VAL A 6 6.52 10.14 -13.64
N ALA A 7 5.77 9.20 -14.19
CA ALA A 7 4.34 9.09 -13.98
C ALA A 7 4.01 7.77 -13.30
N VAL A 8 3.12 7.84 -12.32
CA VAL A 8 2.62 6.67 -11.59
C VAL A 8 1.10 6.62 -11.67
N ILE A 9 0.57 5.41 -11.69
CA ILE A 9 -0.87 5.14 -11.60
C ILE A 9 -1.09 4.22 -10.40
N ASP A 10 -1.83 4.69 -9.43
CA ASP A 10 -2.33 3.92 -8.30
C ASP A 10 -3.72 3.36 -8.65
N VAL A 11 -3.85 2.05 -8.64
CA VAL A 11 -5.12 1.34 -8.86
C VAL A 11 -5.71 0.98 -7.50
N GLY A 12 -6.38 1.94 -6.86
CA GLY A 12 -7.03 1.73 -5.56
C GLY A 12 -8.36 0.96 -5.67
N SER A 13 -8.91 0.50 -4.56
CA SER A 13 -10.14 -0.30 -4.54
C SER A 13 -11.45 0.48 -4.80
N SER A 14 -11.40 1.80 -5.00
CA SER A 14 -12.58 2.61 -5.37
C SER A 14 -12.30 3.64 -6.45
N LYS A 15 -11.04 3.96 -6.68
CA LYS A 15 -10.60 4.97 -7.65
C LYS A 15 -9.22 4.63 -8.20
N VAL A 16 -8.98 5.09 -9.42
CA VAL A 16 -7.63 5.13 -10.02
C VAL A 16 -7.10 6.54 -9.86
N THR A 17 -5.89 6.69 -9.31
CA THR A 17 -5.22 7.98 -9.17
C THR A 17 -3.90 7.97 -9.93
N ALA A 18 -3.66 8.99 -10.73
CA ALA A 18 -2.40 9.15 -11.45
C ALA A 18 -1.70 10.44 -11.08
N VAL A 19 -0.39 10.38 -10.95
CA VAL A 19 0.44 11.51 -10.59
C VAL A 19 1.66 11.56 -11.52
N ILE A 20 2.02 12.77 -11.96
CA ILE A 20 3.30 13.07 -12.59
C ILE A 20 4.11 13.89 -11.62
N GLY A 21 5.34 13.46 -11.36
CA GLY A 21 6.21 14.16 -10.43
C GLY A 21 7.69 14.04 -10.77
N GLU A 22 8.46 14.85 -10.09
CA GLU A 22 9.92 14.82 -10.10
C GLU A 22 10.44 14.99 -8.67
N ARG A 23 11.69 14.58 -8.41
CA ARG A 23 12.31 14.77 -7.09
C ARG A 23 12.52 16.27 -6.83
N GLY A 24 11.98 16.76 -5.73
CA GLY A 24 12.16 18.09 -5.20
C GLY A 24 13.46 18.25 -4.39
N ILE A 25 13.54 19.32 -3.61
CA ILE A 25 14.63 19.55 -2.65
C ILE A 25 14.32 18.73 -1.37
N ASN A 26 15.36 18.24 -0.70
CA ASN A 26 15.24 17.50 0.56
C ASN A 26 14.29 16.29 0.48
N LYS A 27 14.41 15.50 -0.58
CA LYS A 27 13.57 14.32 -0.84
C LYS A 27 12.06 14.59 -0.97
N THR A 28 11.65 15.86 -1.12
CA THR A 28 10.25 16.21 -1.42
C THR A 28 9.91 15.90 -2.88
N PHE A 29 8.67 16.13 -3.27
CA PHE A 29 8.20 15.98 -4.65
C PHE A 29 7.74 17.32 -5.22
N VAL A 30 7.90 17.45 -6.53
CA VAL A 30 7.25 18.50 -7.33
C VAL A 30 6.21 17.82 -8.21
N ILE A 31 4.96 17.91 -7.81
CA ILE A 31 3.84 17.34 -8.56
C ILE A 31 3.51 18.24 -9.73
N LYS A 32 3.54 17.69 -10.93
CA LYS A 32 3.26 18.40 -12.19
C LYS A 32 1.83 18.20 -12.69
N GLY A 33 1.20 17.12 -12.26
CA GLY A 33 -0.19 16.82 -12.59
C GLY A 33 -0.73 15.69 -11.72
N ARG A 34 -2.02 15.77 -11.42
CA ARG A 34 -2.75 14.75 -10.67
C ARG A 34 -4.12 14.56 -11.30
N TYR A 35 -4.52 13.33 -11.48
CA TYR A 35 -5.79 12.93 -12.07
C TYR A 35 -6.36 11.78 -11.24
N SER A 36 -7.65 11.80 -11.01
CA SER A 36 -8.34 10.72 -10.30
C SER A 36 -9.70 10.46 -10.93
N CYS A 37 -10.06 9.18 -11.02
CA CYS A 37 -11.35 8.77 -11.55
C CYS A 37 -11.86 7.57 -10.76
N GLU A 38 -13.13 7.61 -10.39
CA GLU A 38 -13.80 6.54 -9.65
C GLU A 38 -14.20 5.39 -10.59
N TYR A 39 -14.18 4.18 -10.04
CA TYR A 39 -14.68 2.97 -10.68
C TYR A 39 -15.19 1.99 -9.62
N ASP A 40 -15.69 0.83 -10.03
CA ASP A 40 -16.38 -0.08 -9.11
C ASP A 40 -15.43 -0.83 -8.16
N GLY A 41 -14.13 -0.86 -8.48
CA GLY A 41 -13.12 -1.47 -7.63
C GLY A 41 -12.87 -2.95 -7.90
N PHE A 42 -12.31 -3.61 -6.90
CA PHE A 42 -11.98 -5.03 -6.91
C PHE A 42 -12.09 -5.62 -5.50
N GLU A 43 -12.16 -6.94 -5.46
CA GLU A 43 -12.16 -7.73 -4.23
C GLU A 43 -11.62 -9.14 -4.53
N ASN A 44 -10.86 -9.72 -3.59
CA ASN A 44 -10.31 -11.09 -3.70
C ASN A 44 -9.60 -11.36 -5.04
N GLY A 45 -8.79 -10.39 -5.51
CA GLY A 45 -8.02 -10.51 -6.75
C GLY A 45 -8.86 -10.46 -8.03
N THR A 46 -10.08 -9.92 -7.99
CA THR A 46 -10.97 -9.82 -9.14
C THR A 46 -11.61 -8.44 -9.24
N PHE A 47 -11.56 -7.82 -10.42
CA PHE A 47 -12.24 -6.56 -10.68
C PHE A 47 -13.75 -6.77 -10.85
N PHE A 48 -14.56 -5.91 -10.23
CA PHE A 48 -16.04 -5.97 -10.39
C PHE A 48 -16.51 -5.64 -11.82
N ASP A 49 -15.86 -4.66 -12.47
CA ASP A 49 -16.08 -4.32 -13.88
C ASP A 49 -14.76 -3.98 -14.59
N VAL A 50 -14.18 -4.95 -15.30
CA VAL A 50 -12.96 -4.79 -16.10
C VAL A 50 -13.13 -3.78 -17.24
N HIS A 51 -14.32 -3.68 -17.83
CA HIS A 51 -14.57 -2.73 -18.93
C HIS A 51 -14.58 -1.29 -18.43
N LYS A 52 -15.17 -1.05 -17.26
CA LYS A 52 -15.14 0.27 -16.61
C LYS A 52 -13.73 0.63 -16.20
N LEU A 53 -12.96 -0.30 -15.61
CA LEU A 53 -11.54 -0.10 -15.29
C LEU A 53 -10.76 0.32 -16.54
N LYS A 54 -10.89 -0.39 -17.67
CA LYS A 54 -10.20 -0.06 -18.92
C LYS A 54 -10.53 1.34 -19.43
N ARG A 55 -11.79 1.76 -19.36
CA ARG A 55 -12.21 3.13 -19.73
C ARG A 55 -11.57 4.17 -18.82
N VAL A 56 -11.54 3.93 -17.51
CA VAL A 56 -10.94 4.83 -16.53
C VAL A 56 -9.43 4.93 -16.75
N LEU A 57 -8.72 3.82 -16.95
CA LEU A 57 -7.29 3.79 -17.25
C LEU A 57 -6.98 4.58 -18.53
N SER A 58 -7.76 4.41 -19.60
CA SER A 58 -7.57 5.16 -20.85
C SER A 58 -7.78 6.65 -20.66
N SER A 59 -8.77 7.06 -19.88
CA SER A 59 -9.04 8.48 -19.54
C SER A 59 -7.87 9.10 -18.77
N VAL A 60 -7.40 8.40 -17.73
CA VAL A 60 -6.27 8.82 -16.90
C VAL A 60 -4.98 8.91 -17.73
N ALA A 61 -4.69 7.90 -18.56
CA ALA A 61 -3.54 7.88 -19.46
C ALA A 61 -3.55 9.07 -20.45
N THR A 62 -4.71 9.36 -21.04
CA THR A 62 -4.89 10.52 -21.93
C THR A 62 -4.55 11.83 -21.22
N SER A 63 -4.98 11.97 -19.96
CA SER A 63 -4.70 13.14 -19.13
C SER A 63 -3.19 13.27 -18.82
N LEU A 64 -2.55 12.15 -18.48
CA LEU A 64 -1.10 12.10 -18.25
C LEU A 64 -0.30 12.52 -19.50
N ILE A 65 -0.66 11.97 -20.68
CA ILE A 65 0.02 12.27 -21.95
C ILE A 65 -0.11 13.76 -22.29
N LYS A 66 -1.29 14.35 -22.12
CA LYS A 66 -1.52 15.78 -22.33
C LYS A 66 -0.65 16.64 -21.41
N ALA A 67 -0.55 16.28 -20.12
CA ALA A 67 0.26 17.02 -19.15
C ALA A 67 1.76 16.92 -19.45
N CYS A 68 2.24 15.78 -19.94
CA CYS A 68 3.63 15.58 -20.37
C CYS A 68 3.95 16.10 -21.77
N ARG A 69 3.01 16.78 -22.42
CA ARG A 69 3.17 17.28 -23.81
C ARG A 69 3.65 16.19 -24.78
N GLY A 70 3.12 14.97 -24.65
CA GLY A 70 3.44 13.83 -25.50
C GLY A 70 4.81 13.18 -25.28
N LYS A 71 5.56 13.55 -24.24
CA LYS A 71 6.89 13.00 -23.93
C LYS A 71 6.86 11.80 -22.95
N LEU A 72 5.69 11.42 -22.49
CA LEU A 72 5.56 10.30 -21.54
C LEU A 72 5.78 8.96 -22.26
N GLN A 73 6.85 8.24 -21.88
CA GLN A 73 7.20 6.95 -22.47
C GLN A 73 6.90 5.79 -21.54
N THR A 74 7.17 5.94 -20.25
CA THR A 74 6.99 4.91 -19.22
C THR A 74 6.04 5.39 -18.14
N VAL A 75 5.15 4.50 -17.70
CA VAL A 75 4.27 4.69 -16.56
C VAL A 75 4.46 3.52 -15.62
N TYR A 76 4.64 3.81 -14.33
CA TYR A 76 4.67 2.81 -13.28
C TYR A 76 3.26 2.64 -12.71
N VAL A 77 2.81 1.39 -12.63
CA VAL A 77 1.48 1.05 -12.12
C VAL A 77 1.61 0.32 -10.79
N GLY A 78 1.01 0.88 -9.76
CA GLY A 78 0.89 0.23 -8.46
C GLY A 78 -0.03 -0.98 -8.52
N VAL A 79 0.49 -2.12 -8.10
CA VAL A 79 -0.27 -3.37 -8.01
C VAL A 79 -0.76 -3.53 -6.58
N PRO A 80 -2.08 -3.52 -6.34
CA PRO A 80 -2.66 -3.73 -5.02
C PRO A 80 -2.35 -5.09 -4.43
N GLY A 81 -2.42 -5.19 -3.11
CA GLY A 81 -2.16 -6.42 -2.38
C GLY A 81 -3.00 -7.62 -2.81
N ASP A 82 -4.23 -7.40 -3.25
CA ASP A 82 -5.13 -8.45 -3.78
C ASP A 82 -4.56 -9.21 -4.97
N PHE A 83 -3.72 -8.56 -5.76
CA PHE A 83 -3.15 -9.13 -6.99
C PHE A 83 -1.68 -9.52 -6.84
N THR A 84 -1.13 -9.46 -5.63
CA THR A 84 0.27 -9.78 -5.38
C THR A 84 0.46 -10.95 -4.44
N LYS A 85 1.61 -11.61 -4.57
CA LYS A 85 2.06 -12.69 -3.69
C LYS A 85 3.52 -12.47 -3.33
N VAL A 86 3.83 -12.57 -2.05
CA VAL A 86 5.20 -12.49 -1.54
C VAL A 86 5.79 -13.89 -1.41
N VAL A 87 7.04 -14.05 -1.88
CA VAL A 87 7.82 -15.29 -1.76
C VAL A 87 9.18 -14.95 -1.18
N MET A 88 9.53 -15.56 -0.05
CA MET A 88 10.86 -15.44 0.55
C MET A 88 11.74 -16.62 0.11
N LYS A 89 13.03 -16.35 -0.10
CA LYS A 89 14.05 -17.36 -0.41
C LYS A 89 15.35 -17.01 0.28
N ASP A 90 16.00 -18.04 0.80
CA ASP A 90 17.40 -17.97 1.18
C ASP A 90 18.27 -18.39 -0.01
N SER A 91 19.38 -17.70 -0.21
CA SER A 91 20.33 -17.99 -1.27
C SER A 91 21.76 -17.74 -0.79
N GLN A 92 22.70 -18.44 -1.43
CA GLN A 92 24.11 -18.32 -1.14
C GLN A 92 24.91 -18.39 -2.43
N ILE A 93 25.90 -17.52 -2.57
CA ILE A 93 26.96 -17.66 -3.56
C ILE A 93 28.31 -17.68 -2.88
N SER A 94 29.27 -18.41 -3.46
CA SER A 94 30.64 -18.57 -2.94
C SER A 94 31.65 -18.16 -3.99
N PHE A 95 32.72 -17.52 -3.55
CA PHE A 95 33.83 -17.09 -4.39
C PHE A 95 35.07 -17.96 -4.15
N ALA A 96 35.89 -18.17 -5.18
CA ALA A 96 37.10 -18.99 -5.07
C ALA A 96 38.14 -18.44 -4.08
N LYS A 97 38.05 -17.14 -3.75
CA LYS A 97 38.89 -16.44 -2.76
C LYS A 97 38.17 -15.19 -2.28
N LYS A 98 38.58 -14.67 -1.12
CA LYS A 98 38.09 -13.38 -0.61
C LYS A 98 38.29 -12.27 -1.63
N ARG A 99 37.22 -11.61 -1.99
CA ARG A 99 37.23 -10.47 -2.90
C ARG A 99 36.08 -9.49 -2.57
N LYS A 100 36.14 -8.31 -3.16
CA LYS A 100 35.01 -7.35 -3.06
C LYS A 100 33.82 -7.90 -3.80
N ILE A 101 32.64 -7.76 -3.16
CA ILE A 101 31.32 -8.05 -3.73
C ILE A 101 30.97 -6.93 -4.70
N THR A 102 30.43 -7.27 -5.85
CA THR A 102 29.97 -6.35 -6.90
C THR A 102 28.44 -6.32 -7.01
N GLU A 103 27.88 -5.39 -7.80
CA GLU A 103 26.44 -5.38 -8.12
C GLU A 103 26.05 -6.66 -8.87
N GLU A 104 26.90 -7.16 -9.79
CA GLU A 104 26.65 -8.40 -10.54
C GLU A 104 26.60 -9.63 -9.62
N ASP A 105 27.36 -9.66 -8.53
CA ASP A 105 27.29 -10.74 -7.54
C ASP A 105 25.96 -10.73 -6.81
N VAL A 106 25.44 -9.54 -6.48
CA VAL A 106 24.13 -9.38 -5.85
C VAL A 106 23.04 -9.84 -6.83
N ASP A 107 23.13 -9.45 -8.10
CA ASP A 107 22.19 -9.91 -9.14
C ASP A 107 22.24 -11.43 -9.30
N ALA A 108 23.43 -12.02 -9.35
CA ALA A 108 23.61 -13.49 -9.43
C ALA A 108 23.00 -14.22 -8.20
N LEU A 109 23.09 -13.62 -7.00
CA LEU A 109 22.46 -14.16 -5.79
C LEU A 109 20.93 -14.19 -5.92
N PHE A 110 20.32 -13.13 -6.45
CA PHE A 110 18.88 -13.07 -6.72
C PHE A 110 18.46 -14.09 -7.79
N ASP A 111 19.21 -14.19 -8.87
CA ASP A 111 18.91 -15.09 -9.97
C ASP A 111 19.02 -16.57 -9.54
N ALA A 112 20.00 -16.89 -8.67
CA ALA A 112 20.14 -18.23 -8.10
C ALA A 112 18.99 -18.60 -7.13
N ALA A 113 18.41 -17.60 -6.45
CA ALA A 113 17.33 -17.80 -5.50
C ALA A 113 15.97 -18.05 -6.16
N PHE A 114 15.76 -17.46 -7.33
CA PHE A 114 14.41 -17.31 -7.87
C PHE A 114 14.09 -18.32 -8.96
N VAL A 115 13.07 -19.14 -8.68
CA VAL A 115 12.40 -19.97 -9.68
C VAL A 115 10.92 -19.57 -9.69
N MET A 116 10.41 -19.23 -10.87
CA MET A 116 9.00 -18.84 -11.01
C MET A 116 8.07 -19.96 -10.53
N PRO A 117 7.24 -19.72 -9.51
CA PRO A 117 6.42 -20.78 -8.92
C PRO A 117 5.26 -21.23 -9.81
N SER A 118 4.81 -20.37 -10.73
CA SER A 118 3.67 -20.64 -11.62
C SER A 118 3.68 -19.68 -12.81
N SER A 119 3.21 -20.16 -13.97
CA SER A 119 2.99 -19.32 -15.16
C SER A 119 1.85 -18.30 -15.03
N GLN A 120 1.09 -18.33 -13.91
CA GLN A 120 0.02 -17.39 -13.64
C GLN A 120 0.51 -16.06 -13.04
N TYR A 121 1.79 -15.96 -12.71
CA TYR A 121 2.38 -14.80 -12.07
C TYR A 121 3.56 -14.26 -12.87
N THR A 122 3.84 -12.98 -12.68
CA THR A 122 5.02 -12.28 -13.17
C THR A 122 5.75 -11.64 -11.99
N LEU A 123 7.08 -11.75 -11.96
CA LEU A 123 7.92 -11.06 -10.98
C LEU A 123 7.88 -9.55 -11.24
N ILE A 124 7.53 -8.75 -10.23
CA ILE A 124 7.45 -7.29 -10.34
C ILE A 124 8.43 -6.55 -9.43
N ASN A 125 8.80 -7.13 -8.29
CA ASN A 125 9.82 -6.58 -7.41
C ASN A 125 10.68 -7.69 -6.81
N ARG A 126 11.96 -7.38 -6.61
CA ARG A 126 12.90 -8.17 -5.81
C ARG A 126 13.64 -7.24 -4.86
N SER A 127 13.84 -7.68 -3.63
CA SER A 127 14.50 -6.90 -2.59
C SER A 127 15.16 -7.81 -1.55
N ALA A 128 16.15 -7.31 -0.84
CA ALA A 128 16.79 -8.07 0.21
C ALA A 128 16.19 -7.74 1.57
N ILE A 129 16.00 -8.76 2.38
CA ILE A 129 15.70 -8.63 3.79
C ILE A 129 17.00 -8.34 4.54
N VAL A 130 18.03 -9.14 4.28
CA VAL A 130 19.37 -9.00 4.86
C VAL A 130 20.39 -9.77 4.04
N TYR A 131 21.60 -9.25 3.96
CA TYR A 131 22.79 -9.98 3.50
C TYR A 131 23.67 -10.36 4.69
N GLU A 132 24.31 -11.53 4.63
CA GLU A 132 25.24 -12.02 5.63
C GLU A 132 26.52 -12.53 4.99
N LEU A 133 27.66 -12.13 5.50
CA LEU A 133 28.98 -12.48 5.00
C LEU A 133 29.55 -13.72 5.72
N ASP A 134 30.73 -14.21 5.25
CA ASP A 134 31.46 -15.34 5.85
C ASP A 134 31.86 -15.11 7.32
N ASP A 135 31.95 -13.86 7.76
CA ASP A 135 32.26 -13.44 9.14
C ASP A 135 31.02 -13.09 9.97
N PHE A 136 29.82 -13.47 9.51
CA PHE A 136 28.51 -13.24 10.14
C PHE A 136 28.08 -11.78 10.23
N ARG A 137 28.79 -10.84 9.59
CA ARG A 137 28.32 -9.46 9.50
C ARG A 137 27.05 -9.40 8.64
N ARG A 138 26.05 -8.72 9.17
CA ARG A 138 24.79 -8.44 8.47
C ARG A 138 24.81 -7.05 7.89
N LEU A 139 24.43 -6.94 6.63
CA LEU A 139 24.49 -5.70 5.86
C LEU A 139 23.18 -5.49 5.09
N ALA A 140 22.75 -4.24 5.01
CA ALA A 140 21.67 -3.85 4.11
C ALA A 140 22.16 -3.78 2.64
N ASN A 141 23.43 -3.39 2.44
CA ASN A 141 24.09 -3.38 1.13
C ASN A 141 25.49 -4.03 1.24
N PRO A 142 25.72 -5.17 0.57
CA PRO A 142 26.99 -5.88 0.63
C PRO A 142 28.04 -5.38 -0.39
N VAL A 143 27.65 -4.53 -1.35
CA VAL A 143 28.54 -4.08 -2.44
C VAL A 143 29.77 -3.35 -1.86
N GLY A 144 30.95 -3.80 -2.29
CA GLY A 144 32.23 -3.28 -1.80
C GLY A 144 32.78 -3.96 -0.54
N ALA A 145 31.97 -4.75 0.20
CA ALA A 145 32.45 -5.59 1.29
C ALA A 145 33.32 -6.74 0.76
N VAL A 146 34.29 -7.21 1.57
CA VAL A 146 35.20 -8.30 1.19
C VAL A 146 34.73 -9.56 1.88
N SER A 147 34.46 -10.64 1.09
CA SER A 147 34.01 -11.93 1.59
C SER A 147 34.35 -13.07 0.61
N GLU A 148 34.29 -14.29 1.09
CA GLU A 148 34.29 -15.54 0.29
C GLU A 148 32.86 -16.05 0.09
N ILE A 149 31.93 -15.69 0.96
CA ILE A 149 30.54 -16.15 0.91
C ILE A 149 29.61 -14.94 1.01
N LEU A 150 28.60 -14.89 0.17
CA LEU A 150 27.50 -13.97 0.28
C LEU A 150 26.21 -14.77 0.45
N ASN A 151 25.62 -14.68 1.65
CA ASN A 151 24.29 -15.19 1.93
C ASN A 151 23.27 -14.04 1.78
N GLY A 152 22.08 -14.35 1.34
CA GLY A 152 20.97 -13.42 1.28
C GLY A 152 19.65 -14.06 1.68
N LYS A 153 18.91 -13.39 2.55
CA LYS A 153 17.48 -13.64 2.73
C LYS A 153 16.73 -12.65 1.84
N LEU A 154 16.05 -13.17 0.84
CA LEU A 154 15.52 -12.39 -0.29
C LEU A 154 14.00 -12.46 -0.34
N SER A 155 13.40 -11.38 -0.79
CA SER A 155 11.96 -11.23 -0.98
C SER A 155 11.64 -10.95 -2.44
N PHE A 156 10.66 -11.65 -2.96
CA PHE A 156 10.16 -11.52 -4.32
C PHE A 156 8.66 -11.22 -4.27
N VAL A 157 8.23 -10.18 -4.97
CA VAL A 157 6.82 -9.85 -5.11
C VAL A 157 6.37 -10.21 -6.52
N LEU A 158 5.37 -11.07 -6.58
CA LEU A 158 4.77 -11.58 -7.81
C LEU A 158 3.43 -10.92 -8.04
N CYS A 159 3.14 -10.53 -9.28
CA CYS A 159 1.85 -10.00 -9.71
C CYS A 159 1.07 -11.07 -10.48
N SER A 160 -0.22 -11.19 -10.20
CA SER A 160 -1.14 -12.01 -11.02
C SER A 160 -1.19 -11.51 -12.45
N ASN A 161 -1.03 -12.41 -13.43
CA ASN A 161 -1.13 -12.07 -14.85
C ASN A 161 -2.50 -11.52 -15.21
N TYR A 162 -3.56 -11.91 -14.50
CA TYR A 162 -4.90 -11.33 -14.64
C TYR A 162 -4.90 -9.80 -14.47
N PHE A 163 -4.17 -9.27 -13.47
CA PHE A 163 -4.03 -7.83 -13.29
C PHE A 163 -3.31 -7.18 -14.48
N ILE A 164 -2.18 -7.76 -14.89
CA ILE A 164 -1.37 -7.24 -16.00
C ILE A 164 -2.19 -7.21 -17.29
N GLU A 165 -2.94 -8.26 -17.61
CA GLU A 165 -3.80 -8.38 -18.78
C GLU A 165 -5.00 -7.43 -18.76
N ALA A 166 -5.49 -7.09 -17.56
CA ALA A 166 -6.55 -6.09 -17.41
C ALA A 166 -6.04 -4.66 -17.64
N VAL A 167 -4.83 -4.34 -17.15
CA VAL A 167 -4.32 -2.96 -17.05
C VAL A 167 -3.45 -2.58 -18.24
N LYS A 168 -2.43 -3.40 -18.56
CA LYS A 168 -1.40 -3.04 -19.55
C LYS A 168 -1.97 -2.74 -20.94
N PRO A 169 -2.84 -3.56 -21.54
CA PRO A 169 -3.39 -3.28 -22.87
C PRO A 169 -4.22 -1.98 -22.93
N ALA A 170 -4.89 -1.62 -21.84
CA ALA A 170 -5.68 -0.39 -21.78
C ALA A 170 -4.78 0.86 -21.83
N LEU A 171 -3.66 0.84 -21.14
CA LEU A 171 -2.69 1.93 -21.12
C LEU A 171 -1.91 2.01 -22.45
N GLU A 172 -1.51 0.88 -23.01
CA GLU A 172 -0.83 0.81 -24.32
C GLU A 172 -1.74 1.34 -25.44
N SER A 173 -3.01 0.97 -25.45
CA SER A 173 -4.01 1.46 -26.41
C SER A 173 -4.25 2.98 -26.30
N ALA A 174 -4.03 3.55 -25.11
CA ALA A 174 -4.09 5.00 -24.88
C ALA A 174 -2.81 5.74 -25.29
N GLY A 175 -1.74 5.02 -25.70
CA GLY A 175 -0.50 5.60 -26.21
C GLY A 175 0.68 5.57 -25.23
N ILE A 176 0.59 4.88 -24.11
CA ILE A 176 1.72 4.63 -23.20
C ILE A 176 2.58 3.51 -23.80
N ARG A 177 3.88 3.77 -23.99
CA ARG A 177 4.79 2.79 -24.63
C ARG A 177 5.24 1.69 -23.68
N ASN A 178 5.63 2.08 -22.47
CA ASN A 178 6.13 1.15 -21.47
C ASN A 178 5.25 1.24 -20.21
N VAL A 179 4.75 0.10 -19.78
CA VAL A 179 3.97 -0.05 -18.53
C VAL A 179 4.72 -1.01 -17.62
N GLU A 180 5.19 -0.49 -16.50
CA GLU A 180 5.91 -1.23 -15.48
C GLU A 180 5.07 -1.38 -14.23
N CYS A 181 4.88 -2.62 -13.77
CA CYS A 181 4.14 -2.92 -12.54
C CYS A 181 5.09 -2.92 -11.35
N ILE A 182 4.69 -2.26 -10.27
CA ILE A 182 5.41 -2.24 -8.99
C ILE A 182 4.45 -2.48 -7.83
N SER A 183 4.90 -3.12 -6.77
CA SER A 183 4.05 -3.42 -5.61
C SER A 183 3.70 -2.16 -4.83
N SER A 184 2.41 -1.89 -4.64
CA SER A 184 1.93 -0.81 -3.79
C SER A 184 2.35 -1.02 -2.33
N ALA A 185 2.20 -2.25 -1.82
CA ALA A 185 2.55 -2.59 -0.44
C ALA A 185 4.05 -2.43 -0.15
N LEU A 186 4.93 -2.84 -1.10
CA LEU A 186 6.37 -2.62 -0.95
C LEU A 186 6.71 -1.12 -1.01
N ALA A 187 6.12 -0.38 -1.94
CA ALA A 187 6.33 1.05 -2.05
C ALA A 187 5.95 1.78 -0.75
N GLU A 188 4.76 1.49 -0.19
CA GLU A 188 4.32 2.07 1.07
C GLU A 188 5.24 1.71 2.24
N ALA A 189 5.63 0.46 2.35
CA ALA A 189 6.52 0.01 3.40
C ALA A 189 7.89 0.70 3.35
N LEU A 190 8.46 0.88 2.16
CA LEU A 190 9.75 1.56 1.99
C LEU A 190 9.67 3.07 2.25
N TYR A 191 8.56 3.70 1.88
CA TYR A 191 8.40 5.15 1.97
C TYR A 191 7.91 5.63 3.34
N LEU A 192 6.96 4.91 3.96
CA LEU A 192 6.31 5.34 5.20
C LEU A 192 7.06 4.87 6.46
N VAL A 193 7.78 3.74 6.37
CA VAL A 193 8.49 3.15 7.51
C VAL A 193 9.97 3.47 7.39
N GLU A 194 10.53 4.09 8.42
CA GLU A 194 11.95 4.46 8.44
C GLU A 194 12.86 3.24 8.45
N ALA A 195 14.04 3.34 7.80
CA ALA A 195 14.96 2.22 7.61
C ALA A 195 15.36 1.57 8.94
N GLU A 196 15.65 2.38 9.97
CA GLU A 196 16.03 1.89 11.31
C GLU A 196 14.93 1.04 11.96
N THR A 197 13.66 1.32 11.65
CA THR A 197 12.52 0.53 12.11
C THR A 197 12.42 -0.78 11.31
N ARG A 198 12.63 -0.72 9.99
CA ARG A 198 12.60 -1.90 9.11
C ARG A 198 13.79 -2.85 9.36
N ASP A 199 14.94 -2.37 9.83
CA ASP A 199 16.11 -3.22 10.17
C ASP A 199 15.77 -4.30 11.19
N ARG A 200 14.74 -4.07 12.00
CA ARG A 200 14.22 -5.08 12.94
C ARG A 200 13.03 -5.81 12.33
N ILE A 201 11.85 -5.28 12.50
CA ILE A 201 10.59 -5.73 11.89
C ILE A 201 9.57 -4.61 12.06
N ALA A 202 8.75 -4.38 11.05
CA ALA A 202 7.65 -3.44 11.14
C ALA A 202 6.37 -4.05 10.54
N ILE A 203 5.22 -3.57 11.03
CA ILE A 203 3.90 -3.96 10.53
C ILE A 203 3.22 -2.70 10.02
N LEU A 204 2.85 -2.73 8.76
CA LEU A 204 2.07 -1.66 8.12
C LEU A 204 0.73 -2.22 7.67
N THR A 205 -0.35 -1.52 8.02
CA THR A 205 -1.72 -1.86 7.62
C THR A 205 -2.29 -0.70 6.80
N ASP A 206 -2.49 -0.91 5.52
CA ASP A 206 -3.24 0.03 4.66
C ASP A 206 -4.74 -0.33 4.72
N VAL A 207 -5.52 0.53 5.35
CA VAL A 207 -6.97 0.41 5.40
C VAL A 207 -7.56 1.23 4.26
N GLY A 208 -7.83 0.56 3.14
CA GLY A 208 -8.42 1.17 1.96
C GLY A 208 -9.94 1.35 2.06
N PHE A 209 -10.60 1.51 0.90
CA PHE A 209 -12.05 1.67 0.84
C PHE A 209 -12.78 0.32 0.89
N ILE A 210 -12.42 -0.63 0.02
CA ILE A 210 -13.01 -1.99 0.01
C ILE A 210 -12.10 -2.95 0.77
N THR A 211 -10.78 -2.87 0.58
CA THR A 211 -9.82 -3.85 1.08
C THR A 211 -8.88 -3.27 2.12
N THR A 212 -8.35 -4.13 2.98
CA THR A 212 -7.27 -3.82 3.91
C THR A 212 -6.10 -4.76 3.63
N THR A 213 -4.90 -4.19 3.48
CA THR A 213 -3.66 -4.93 3.28
C THR A 213 -2.77 -4.85 4.51
N ILE A 214 -2.39 -6.00 5.07
CA ILE A 214 -1.39 -6.10 6.13
C ILE A 214 -0.07 -6.53 5.51
N THR A 215 0.98 -5.80 5.84
CA THR A 215 2.33 -6.01 5.36
C THR A 215 3.28 -6.12 6.55
N ILE A 216 4.08 -7.19 6.61
CA ILE A 216 5.22 -7.28 7.51
C ILE A 216 6.48 -7.09 6.68
N ILE A 217 7.31 -6.14 7.08
CA ILE A 217 8.55 -5.77 6.39
C ILE A 217 9.75 -5.92 7.33
N GLN A 218 10.85 -6.41 6.77
CA GLN A 218 12.17 -6.43 7.42
C GLN A 218 13.25 -6.09 6.40
N GLY A 219 14.17 -5.20 6.76
CA GLY A 219 15.10 -4.59 5.81
C GLY A 219 14.33 -3.89 4.70
N ASP A 220 14.70 -4.14 3.45
CA ASP A 220 13.99 -3.60 2.28
C ASP A 220 13.06 -4.65 1.62
N GLY A 221 12.76 -5.77 2.32
CA GLY A 221 11.95 -6.86 1.79
C GLY A 221 10.65 -7.09 2.56
N LEU A 222 9.58 -7.40 1.83
CA LEU A 222 8.35 -7.90 2.42
C LEU A 222 8.56 -9.33 2.89
N VAL A 223 8.27 -9.61 4.16
CA VAL A 223 8.31 -10.98 4.71
C VAL A 223 6.94 -11.63 4.73
N TYR A 224 5.88 -10.83 4.77
CA TYR A 224 4.51 -11.30 4.69
C TYR A 224 3.60 -10.20 4.12
N GLN A 225 2.57 -10.62 3.40
CA GLN A 225 1.50 -9.76 2.94
C GLN A 225 0.20 -10.55 2.90
N HIS A 226 -0.85 -9.96 3.41
CA HIS A 226 -2.20 -10.50 3.31
C HIS A 226 -3.20 -9.36 3.11
N THR A 227 -4.11 -9.55 2.16
CA THR A 227 -5.20 -8.62 1.89
C THR A 227 -6.53 -9.31 2.12
N PHE A 228 -7.47 -8.60 2.74
CA PHE A 228 -8.82 -9.08 2.98
C PHE A 228 -9.86 -8.00 2.63
N PRO A 229 -11.08 -8.41 2.23
CA PRO A 229 -12.13 -7.50 1.79
C PRO A 229 -12.87 -6.92 3.00
N TYR A 230 -12.28 -5.93 3.67
CA TYR A 230 -12.90 -5.14 4.71
C TYR A 230 -12.16 -3.81 4.87
N GLY A 231 -12.76 -2.73 4.39
CA GLY A 231 -12.20 -1.38 4.45
C GLY A 231 -13.23 -0.36 4.93
N GLY A 232 -12.91 0.94 4.76
CA GLY A 232 -13.77 2.03 5.22
C GLY A 232 -15.16 2.09 4.58
N GLY A 233 -15.33 1.53 3.38
CA GLY A 233 -16.61 1.40 2.69
C GLY A 233 -17.57 0.45 3.39
N TYR A 234 -17.07 -0.60 4.04
CA TYR A 234 -17.90 -1.53 4.82
C TYR A 234 -18.49 -0.86 6.06
N ILE A 235 -17.74 0.06 6.69
CA ILE A 235 -18.25 0.88 7.81
C ILE A 235 -19.41 1.76 7.32
N THR A 236 -19.24 2.36 6.13
CA THR A 236 -20.30 3.19 5.51
C THR A 236 -21.52 2.34 5.16
N ALA A 237 -21.31 1.15 4.57
CA ALA A 237 -22.40 0.23 4.23
C ALA A 237 -23.19 -0.22 5.47
N ALA A 238 -22.53 -0.46 6.60
CA ALA A 238 -23.22 -0.78 7.85
C ALA A 238 -24.10 0.36 8.35
N ILE A 239 -23.71 1.62 8.13
CA ILE A 239 -24.54 2.80 8.45
C ILE A 239 -25.73 2.88 7.47
N VAL A 240 -25.51 2.64 6.16
CA VAL A 240 -26.58 2.55 5.14
C VAL A 240 -27.62 1.52 5.56
N GLU A 241 -27.19 0.33 5.93
CA GLU A 241 -28.07 -0.77 6.34
C GLU A 241 -28.86 -0.41 7.61
N LYS A 242 -28.20 0.14 8.63
CA LYS A 242 -28.84 0.48 9.91
C LYS A 242 -29.92 1.53 9.76
N PHE A 243 -29.71 2.57 8.92
CA PHE A 243 -30.60 3.72 8.83
C PHE A 243 -31.40 3.76 7.52
N SER A 244 -31.16 2.84 6.58
CA SER A 244 -31.78 2.80 5.25
C SER A 244 -31.64 4.12 4.49
N ILE A 245 -30.41 4.67 4.44
CA ILE A 245 -30.06 5.99 3.88
C ILE A 245 -29.10 5.87 2.70
N PRO A 246 -29.01 6.89 1.84
CA PRO A 246 -28.04 6.93 0.75
C PRO A 246 -26.59 6.84 1.26
N PHE A 247 -25.71 6.29 0.41
CA PHE A 247 -24.32 6.02 0.75
C PHE A 247 -23.51 7.29 1.10
N ASP A 248 -23.73 8.38 0.38
CA ASP A 248 -23.10 9.69 0.61
C ASP A 248 -23.50 10.30 1.96
N VAL A 249 -24.77 10.16 2.36
CA VAL A 249 -25.26 10.56 3.69
C VAL A 249 -24.59 9.73 4.78
N ALA A 250 -24.51 8.41 4.60
CA ALA A 250 -23.86 7.51 5.56
C ALA A 250 -22.35 7.80 5.68
N GLU A 251 -21.65 8.08 4.56
CA GLU A 251 -20.24 8.47 4.55
C GLU A 251 -20.02 9.78 5.30
N ASN A 252 -20.94 10.74 5.14
CA ASN A 252 -20.91 12.01 5.88
C ASN A 252 -21.07 11.77 7.39
N LEU A 253 -22.03 10.96 7.82
CA LEU A 253 -22.22 10.59 9.23
C LEU A 253 -20.96 9.91 9.81
N LYS A 254 -20.36 8.98 9.09
CA LYS A 254 -19.12 8.32 9.49
C LYS A 254 -17.98 9.32 9.73
N ARG A 255 -17.85 10.34 8.89
CA ARG A 255 -16.81 11.37 9.01
C ARG A 255 -17.05 12.35 10.15
N LYS A 256 -18.33 12.62 10.48
CA LYS A 256 -18.72 13.52 11.56
C LYS A 256 -18.64 12.90 12.94
N VAL A 257 -18.77 11.58 13.05
CA VAL A 257 -18.76 10.88 14.34
C VAL A 257 -17.41 11.05 15.05
N ASN A 258 -17.46 11.21 16.37
CA ASN A 258 -16.28 11.23 17.23
C ASN A 258 -16.42 10.17 18.32
N LEU A 259 -15.60 9.10 18.24
CA LEU A 259 -15.65 7.98 19.19
C LEU A 259 -15.09 8.34 20.55
N SER A 260 -14.20 9.34 20.65
CA SER A 260 -13.57 9.76 21.91
C SER A 260 -14.49 10.58 22.80
N CYS A 261 -15.60 11.14 22.28
CA CYS A 261 -16.54 11.90 23.08
C CYS A 261 -17.41 10.96 23.91
N VAL A 262 -17.44 11.15 25.21
CA VAL A 262 -18.46 10.54 26.07
C VAL A 262 -19.76 11.31 25.85
N VAL A 263 -20.75 10.68 25.21
CA VAL A 263 -22.07 11.25 25.08
C VAL A 263 -22.81 10.97 26.38
N THR A 264 -22.96 11.98 27.19
CA THR A 264 -23.88 11.93 28.31
C THR A 264 -25.29 11.85 27.75
N SER A 265 -26.03 10.84 28.12
CA SER A 265 -27.32 10.32 27.67
C SER A 265 -28.44 11.34 27.38
N SER A 266 -28.20 12.38 26.60
CA SER A 266 -29.27 13.22 26.13
C SER A 266 -29.80 12.67 24.80
N GLU A 267 -31.10 12.41 24.73
CA GLU A 267 -31.84 12.08 23.50
C GLU A 267 -31.71 13.14 22.40
N PHE A 268 -31.04 14.25 22.70
CA PHE A 268 -30.85 15.42 21.84
C PHE A 268 -29.51 15.47 21.11
N ASP A 269 -28.56 14.56 21.40
CA ASP A 269 -27.29 14.53 20.69
C ASP A 269 -27.46 13.85 19.34
N VAL A 270 -27.53 14.64 18.28
CA VAL A 270 -27.79 14.18 16.91
C VAL A 270 -26.70 14.65 15.95
N LEU A 271 -26.47 13.86 14.89
CA LEU A 271 -25.65 14.22 13.75
C LEU A 271 -26.55 14.69 12.60
N ASP A 272 -26.22 15.81 12.00
CA ASP A 272 -26.83 16.29 10.78
C ASP A 272 -26.34 15.48 9.56
N GLY A 273 -27.28 14.80 8.90
CA GLY A 273 -27.02 13.99 7.71
C GLY A 273 -26.99 14.80 6.41
N GLU A 274 -27.19 16.13 6.46
CA GLU A 274 -27.24 17.01 5.27
C GLU A 274 -28.36 16.68 4.25
N ASN A 275 -29.22 15.73 4.59
CA ASN A 275 -30.40 15.35 3.81
C ASN A 275 -31.72 15.86 4.43
N GLY A 276 -31.62 16.77 5.40
CA GLY A 276 -32.75 17.30 6.17
C GLY A 276 -33.18 16.44 7.35
N TYR A 277 -32.44 15.37 7.65
CA TYR A 277 -32.70 14.47 8.77
C TYR A 277 -31.54 14.50 9.78
N PHE A 278 -31.87 14.19 11.03
CA PHE A 278 -30.91 14.09 12.12
C PHE A 278 -30.87 12.66 12.66
N TYR A 279 -29.68 12.21 13.00
CA TYR A 279 -29.43 10.81 13.39
C TYR A 279 -28.85 10.75 14.81
N PRO A 280 -29.34 9.84 15.68
CA PRO A 280 -28.83 9.71 17.04
C PRO A 280 -27.33 9.35 17.04
N ILE A 281 -26.52 10.23 17.66
CA ILE A 281 -25.07 10.07 17.65
C ILE A 281 -24.61 8.72 18.23
N ASN A 282 -25.27 8.27 19.31
CA ASN A 282 -24.95 7.00 19.95
C ASN A 282 -25.21 5.79 19.04
N GLU A 283 -26.28 5.82 18.24
CA GLU A 283 -26.56 4.75 17.31
C GLU A 283 -25.54 4.70 16.17
N VAL A 284 -25.16 5.86 15.60
CA VAL A 284 -24.10 5.94 14.59
C VAL A 284 -22.78 5.45 15.17
N LYS A 285 -22.41 5.88 16.39
CA LYS A 285 -21.22 5.41 17.11
C LYS A 285 -21.19 3.89 17.25
N ASN A 286 -22.29 3.31 17.71
CA ASN A 286 -22.38 1.86 17.94
C ASN A 286 -22.17 1.07 16.65
N VAL A 287 -22.67 1.55 15.50
CA VAL A 287 -22.43 0.93 14.20
C VAL A 287 -20.95 1.01 13.83
N VAL A 288 -20.34 2.19 13.97
CA VAL A 288 -18.92 2.39 13.65
C VAL A 288 -18.03 1.54 14.55
N ILE A 289 -18.29 1.49 15.86
CA ILE A 289 -17.54 0.67 16.82
C ILE A 289 -17.61 -0.82 16.44
N LYS A 290 -18.79 -1.36 16.17
CA LYS A 290 -18.95 -2.77 15.75
C LYS A 290 -18.17 -3.06 14.46
N SER A 291 -18.21 -2.14 13.51
CA SER A 291 -17.46 -2.29 12.26
C SER A 291 -15.95 -2.25 12.49
N LEU A 292 -15.46 -1.39 13.39
CA LEU A 292 -14.05 -1.38 13.79
C LEU A 292 -13.65 -2.64 14.55
N ASP A 293 -14.53 -3.22 15.37
CA ASP A 293 -14.28 -4.51 16.03
C ASP A 293 -14.08 -5.63 14.99
N THR A 294 -14.92 -5.68 13.95
CA THR A 294 -14.77 -6.63 12.85
C THR A 294 -13.45 -6.41 12.09
N LEU A 295 -13.06 -5.16 11.85
CA LEU A 295 -11.76 -4.83 11.25
C LEU A 295 -10.61 -5.37 12.13
N CYS A 296 -10.66 -5.14 13.44
CA CYS A 296 -9.65 -5.62 14.39
C CYS A 296 -9.56 -7.15 14.39
N GLU A 297 -10.68 -7.87 14.35
CA GLU A 297 -10.71 -9.32 14.26
C GLU A 297 -10.04 -9.85 12.99
N ASN A 298 -10.29 -9.21 11.85
CA ASN A 298 -9.63 -9.54 10.58
C ASN A 298 -8.12 -9.25 10.62
N ILE A 299 -7.71 -8.12 11.23
CA ILE A 299 -6.29 -7.78 11.42
C ILE A 299 -5.61 -8.85 12.30
N ALA A 300 -6.19 -9.16 13.46
CA ALA A 300 -5.65 -10.16 14.37
C ALA A 300 -5.52 -11.54 13.70
N SER A 301 -6.56 -11.99 13.00
CA SER A 301 -6.56 -13.25 12.25
C SER A 301 -5.49 -13.26 11.14
N SER A 302 -5.26 -12.14 10.46
CA SER A 302 -4.23 -12.03 9.44
C SER A 302 -2.82 -12.11 10.01
N LEU A 303 -2.59 -11.44 11.15
CA LEU A 303 -1.31 -11.50 11.86
C LEU A 303 -1.03 -12.91 12.40
N GLU A 304 -2.03 -13.58 12.95
CA GLU A 304 -1.93 -14.97 13.39
C GLU A 304 -1.57 -15.92 12.23
N LYS A 305 -2.25 -15.78 11.09
CA LYS A 305 -1.97 -16.57 9.87
C LYS A 305 -0.56 -16.33 9.30
N SER A 306 0.05 -15.21 9.61
CA SER A 306 1.42 -14.92 9.16
C SER A 306 2.44 -15.90 9.75
N GLY A 307 2.16 -16.48 10.91
CA GLY A 307 3.08 -17.29 11.69
C GLY A 307 4.28 -16.52 12.26
N PHE A 308 4.33 -15.18 12.08
CA PHE A 308 5.37 -14.35 12.67
C PHE A 308 5.03 -14.01 14.11
N ILE A 309 5.97 -14.24 15.01
CA ILE A 309 5.86 -13.75 16.38
C ILE A 309 6.28 -12.27 16.37
N VAL A 310 5.28 -11.41 16.44
CA VAL A 310 5.52 -9.97 16.53
C VAL A 310 5.76 -9.60 17.99
N PRO A 311 6.91 -8.97 18.32
CA PRO A 311 7.14 -8.50 19.68
C PRO A 311 6.11 -7.43 20.10
N GLU A 312 5.66 -7.44 21.34
CA GLU A 312 4.64 -6.51 21.87
C GLU A 312 5.01 -5.03 21.74
N TYR A 313 6.31 -4.72 21.67
CA TYR A 313 6.79 -3.34 21.50
C TYR A 313 6.74 -2.83 20.07
N VAL A 314 6.44 -3.69 19.09
CA VAL A 314 6.31 -3.28 17.67
C VAL A 314 4.94 -2.65 17.47
N PRO A 315 4.87 -1.37 17.08
CA PRO A 315 3.59 -0.71 16.83
C PRO A 315 2.93 -1.26 15.56
N LEU A 316 1.61 -1.28 15.55
CA LEU A 316 0.82 -1.44 14.35
C LEU A 316 0.73 -0.08 13.65
N MET A 317 1.48 0.10 12.58
CA MET A 317 1.40 1.29 11.75
C MET A 317 0.17 1.19 10.85
N VAL A 318 -0.65 2.23 10.82
CA VAL A 318 -1.89 2.27 10.02
C VAL A 318 -1.85 3.44 9.07
N THR A 319 -2.15 3.18 7.81
CA THR A 319 -2.30 4.19 6.75
C THR A 319 -3.60 3.97 5.97
N GLY A 320 -3.77 4.68 4.87
CA GLY A 320 -4.97 4.58 4.04
C GLY A 320 -6.12 5.47 4.47
N GLY A 321 -7.14 5.51 3.62
CA GLY A 321 -8.28 6.39 3.79
C GLY A 321 -9.47 5.79 4.54
N GLY A 322 -9.42 4.50 4.93
CA GLY A 322 -10.60 3.80 5.45
C GLY A 322 -11.05 4.25 6.82
N ILE A 323 -10.10 4.47 7.74
CA ILE A 323 -10.39 4.81 9.13
C ILE A 323 -9.66 6.06 9.64
N SER A 324 -8.72 6.59 8.88
CA SER A 324 -7.80 7.64 9.34
C SER A 324 -8.47 8.97 9.72
N TYR A 325 -9.69 9.24 9.24
CA TYR A 325 -10.45 10.43 9.65
C TYR A 325 -11.55 10.16 10.67
N ILE A 326 -11.74 8.94 11.11
CA ILE A 326 -12.70 8.62 12.16
C ILE A 326 -12.04 8.99 13.49
N ARG A 327 -12.50 10.07 14.12
CA ARG A 327 -11.94 10.52 15.39
C ARG A 327 -12.15 9.47 16.48
N GLY A 328 -11.04 9.07 17.14
CA GLY A 328 -11.07 8.03 18.16
C GLY A 328 -10.93 6.59 17.62
N ALA A 329 -10.85 6.39 16.28
CA ALA A 329 -10.65 5.06 15.72
C ALA A 329 -9.28 4.47 16.12
N LYS A 330 -8.22 5.27 16.12
CA LYS A 330 -6.89 4.86 16.54
C LYS A 330 -6.89 4.28 17.95
N GLU A 331 -7.48 5.00 18.89
CA GLU A 331 -7.58 4.64 20.30
C GLU A 331 -8.42 3.37 20.48
N HIS A 332 -9.53 3.26 19.73
CA HIS A 332 -10.38 2.07 19.75
C HIS A 332 -9.64 0.84 19.23
N VAL A 333 -8.98 0.95 18.08
CA VAL A 333 -8.19 -0.16 17.47
C VAL A 333 -7.04 -0.56 18.41
N SER A 334 -6.32 0.42 19.00
CA SER A 334 -5.25 0.18 19.97
C SER A 334 -5.77 -0.61 21.19
N GLY A 335 -6.89 -0.19 21.76
CA GLY A 335 -7.51 -0.91 22.90
C GLY A 335 -7.99 -2.31 22.54
N ARG A 336 -8.58 -2.46 21.34
CA ARG A 336 -9.16 -3.75 20.90
C ARG A 336 -8.10 -4.79 20.56
N LEU A 337 -6.97 -4.35 19.95
CA LEU A 337 -5.84 -5.21 19.59
C LEU A 337 -4.79 -5.33 20.71
N ASN A 338 -4.92 -4.57 21.79
CA ASN A 338 -3.96 -4.50 22.89
C ASN A 338 -2.51 -4.22 22.41
N CYS A 339 -2.36 -3.30 21.45
CA CYS A 339 -1.06 -2.90 20.93
C CYS A 339 -1.02 -1.38 20.68
N VAL A 340 0.19 -0.84 20.56
CA VAL A 340 0.36 0.56 20.14
C VAL A 340 -0.03 0.69 18.68
N VAL A 341 -0.91 1.64 18.36
CA VAL A 341 -1.28 1.97 16.98
C VAL A 341 -0.71 3.34 16.62
N GLU A 342 -0.07 3.44 15.47
CA GLU A 342 0.47 4.69 14.94
C GLU A 342 -0.14 4.96 13.57
N ILE A 343 -0.72 6.15 13.38
CA ILE A 343 -1.16 6.59 12.04
C ILE A 343 0.06 7.14 11.32
N VAL A 344 0.39 6.54 10.18
CA VAL A 344 1.50 6.97 9.32
C VAL A 344 0.99 7.55 8.02
N SER A 345 1.68 8.59 7.54
CA SER A 345 1.32 9.31 6.33
C SER A 345 2.55 9.96 5.68
N PRO A 346 2.47 10.37 4.42
CA PRO A 346 3.55 11.10 3.76
C PRO A 346 3.93 12.38 4.51
N LYS A 347 5.22 12.67 4.59
CA LYS A 347 5.75 13.92 5.19
C LYS A 347 5.89 15.03 4.12
N VAL A 348 4.88 15.18 3.25
CA VAL A 348 4.88 16.16 2.14
C VAL A 348 3.85 17.24 2.42
N PRO A 349 4.24 18.54 2.49
CA PRO A 349 3.29 19.61 2.75
C PRO A 349 2.09 19.57 1.79
N LEU A 350 0.89 19.75 2.31
CA LEU A 350 -0.42 19.68 1.63
C LEU A 350 -0.81 18.28 1.11
N MET A 351 0.06 17.30 1.19
CA MET A 351 -0.18 15.90 0.81
C MET A 351 0.21 14.94 1.95
N ASP A 352 0.01 15.36 3.17
CA ASP A 352 0.37 14.69 4.42
C ASP A 352 -0.75 13.80 5.01
N LYS A 353 -1.75 13.50 4.19
CA LYS A 353 -2.86 12.64 4.62
C LYS A 353 -2.60 11.17 4.29
N PRO A 354 -3.06 10.22 5.12
CA PRO A 354 -2.95 8.79 4.82
C PRO A 354 -3.57 8.38 3.48
N THR A 355 -4.56 9.13 2.96
CA THR A 355 -5.13 8.91 1.62
C THR A 355 -4.15 9.13 0.46
N GLU A 356 -3.03 9.79 0.71
CA GLU A 356 -1.99 10.08 -0.28
C GLU A 356 -0.85 9.07 -0.23
N SER A 357 -0.83 8.18 0.76
CA SER A 357 0.27 7.26 1.03
C SER A 357 0.61 6.42 -0.19
N ASN A 358 -0.34 5.74 -0.77
CA ASN A 358 -0.13 4.84 -1.89
C ASN A 358 0.51 5.55 -3.09
N VAL A 359 -0.12 6.62 -3.57
CA VAL A 359 0.33 7.30 -4.78
C VAL A 359 1.70 7.99 -4.61
N LEU A 360 1.99 8.54 -3.41
CA LEU A 360 3.30 9.17 -3.16
C LEU A 360 4.39 8.14 -2.92
N SER A 361 4.08 7.02 -2.30
CA SER A 361 5.01 5.89 -2.14
C SER A 361 5.39 5.29 -3.51
N LEU A 362 4.42 5.12 -4.40
CA LEU A 362 4.66 4.70 -5.78
C LEU A 362 5.53 5.69 -6.53
N LEU A 363 5.29 7.00 -6.36
CA LEU A 363 6.10 8.04 -6.98
C LEU A 363 7.55 8.00 -6.46
N ASP A 364 7.75 7.80 -5.16
CA ASP A 364 9.06 7.68 -4.54
C ASP A 364 9.84 6.50 -5.13
N LEU A 365 9.23 5.31 -5.09
CA LEU A 365 9.84 4.08 -5.61
C LEU A 365 10.14 4.19 -7.12
N ALA A 366 9.23 4.76 -7.93
CA ALA A 366 9.42 4.94 -9.36
C ALA A 366 10.56 5.94 -9.69
N LEU A 367 10.78 6.94 -8.84
CA LEU A 367 11.88 7.90 -9.00
C LEU A 367 13.26 7.29 -8.66
N GLU A 368 13.29 6.20 -7.91
CA GLU A 368 14.52 5.46 -7.57
C GLU A 368 14.89 4.39 -8.62
N GLN A 369 13.94 3.97 -9.47
CA GLN A 369 14.23 3.06 -10.58
C GLN A 369 15.21 3.73 -11.56
N LYS A 370 16.24 2.97 -11.99
CA LYS A 370 17.34 3.46 -12.90
C LYS A 370 16.89 3.62 -14.34
#